data_08da89b052e119383ec535354b361aa5
#
_entry.id   08da89b052e119383ec535354b361aa5
#
_cell.length_a   1.000
_cell.length_b   1.000
_cell.length_c   1.000
_cell.angle_alpha   90.00
_cell.angle_beta   90.00
_cell.angle_gamma   90.00
#
_symmetry.space_group_name_H-M   'P 1'
#
loop_
_entity.id
_entity.type
_entity.pdbx_description
1 polymer ?
#
loop_
_entity_poly.entity_id
_entity_poly.type
_entity_poly.pdbx_seq_one_letter_code
_entity_poly.pdbx_strand_id
1 'polypeptide(L)'
;MGKGVFINTGCHFQDQGGITLGDGTFLGNNVVLTTMNHDFDPEHRSTTYPAPIVTGKNVWIGSSVTIVPGVTIGDGAIVGAGSVVTKDVPPYTIVAGVPARVIRKFDPKTDHLPSTHKKTHEDK
;
A
#
# COMPACT_ATOMS: atom_id res chain seq x y z
N MET A 1 9.96 -11.21 -3.52
CA MET A 1 8.79 -11.24 -2.62
C MET A 1 9.18 -11.96 -1.34
N GLY A 2 8.83 -11.40 -0.21
CA GLY A 2 9.17 -11.96 1.09
C GLY A 2 8.36 -13.20 1.47
N LYS A 3 8.59 -13.69 2.67
CA LYS A 3 7.87 -14.85 3.22
C LYS A 3 6.53 -14.40 3.78
N GLY A 4 5.51 -15.25 3.66
CA GLY A 4 4.20 -14.98 4.24
C GLY A 4 3.47 -13.81 3.61
N VAL A 5 3.83 -13.42 2.40
CA VAL A 5 3.10 -12.38 1.67
C VAL A 5 1.78 -12.97 1.20
N PHE A 6 0.69 -12.22 1.45
CA PHE A 6 -0.65 -12.63 1.04
C PHE A 6 -1.17 -11.62 0.02
N ILE A 7 -1.53 -12.12 -1.16
CA ILE A 7 -2.04 -11.29 -2.27
C ILE A 7 -3.41 -11.80 -2.63
N ASN A 8 -4.42 -10.95 -2.45
CA ASN A 8 -5.79 -11.30 -2.75
C ASN A 8 -6.09 -11.20 -4.25
N THR A 9 -7.32 -11.54 -4.61
CA THR A 9 -7.76 -11.66 -6.00
C THR A 9 -7.76 -10.31 -6.71
N GLY A 10 -7.41 -10.31 -7.99
CA GLY A 10 -7.53 -9.14 -8.85
C GLY A 10 -6.42 -8.11 -8.72
N CYS A 11 -5.35 -8.44 -8.00
CA CYS A 11 -4.21 -7.54 -7.93
C CYS A 11 -3.48 -7.47 -9.27
N HIS A 12 -3.04 -6.28 -9.63
CA HIS A 12 -2.34 -6.02 -10.87
C HIS A 12 -0.96 -5.42 -10.59
N PHE A 13 0.06 -6.09 -11.10
CA PHE A 13 1.45 -5.67 -10.89
C PHE A 13 2.05 -5.30 -12.24
N GLN A 14 2.38 -4.03 -12.41
CA GLN A 14 3.21 -3.58 -13.50
C GLN A 14 4.62 -3.39 -12.94
N ASP A 15 5.48 -4.38 -13.11
CA ASP A 15 6.69 -4.53 -12.32
C ASP A 15 8.00 -4.25 -13.06
N GLN A 16 7.95 -3.63 -14.23
CA GLN A 16 9.16 -3.33 -15.01
C GLN A 16 10.19 -2.51 -14.21
N GLY A 17 9.72 -1.67 -13.29
CA GLY A 17 10.60 -0.89 -12.42
C GLY A 17 10.99 -1.59 -11.13
N GLY A 18 10.43 -2.77 -10.87
CA GLY A 18 10.70 -3.56 -9.67
C GLY A 18 9.68 -3.34 -8.57
N ILE A 19 9.14 -4.46 -8.06
CA ILE A 19 8.21 -4.46 -6.92
C ILE A 19 8.78 -5.40 -5.88
N THR A 20 9.04 -4.89 -4.68
CA THR A 20 9.49 -5.69 -3.54
C THR A 20 8.47 -5.61 -2.44
N LEU A 21 7.95 -6.76 -2.03
CA LEU A 21 7.01 -6.87 -0.92
C LEU A 21 7.73 -7.55 0.24
N GLY A 22 7.82 -6.87 1.38
CA GLY A 22 8.47 -7.43 2.56
C GLY A 22 7.66 -8.54 3.22
N ASP A 23 8.30 -9.26 4.12
CA ASP A 23 7.70 -10.40 4.81
C ASP A 23 6.37 -10.00 5.48
N GLY A 24 5.38 -10.87 5.36
CA GLY A 24 4.10 -10.68 6.03
C GLY A 24 3.22 -9.58 5.46
N THR A 25 3.59 -9.01 4.33
CA THR A 25 2.76 -7.97 3.70
C THR A 25 1.47 -8.57 3.18
N PHE A 26 0.36 -7.85 3.40
CA PHE A 26 -0.97 -8.27 2.99
C PHE A 26 -1.55 -7.27 2.00
N LEU A 27 -1.93 -7.77 0.82
CA LEU A 27 -2.65 -6.98 -0.18
C LEU A 27 -4.10 -7.42 -0.24
N GLY A 28 -5.01 -6.47 -0.10
CA GLY A 28 -6.44 -6.72 -0.31
C GLY A 28 -6.76 -7.00 -1.77
N ASN A 29 -8.05 -7.02 -2.11
CA ASN A 29 -8.48 -7.28 -3.48
C ASN A 29 -8.22 -6.08 -4.38
N ASN A 30 -7.91 -6.34 -5.64
CA ASN A 30 -7.84 -5.31 -6.68
C ASN A 30 -6.85 -4.17 -6.37
N VAL A 31 -5.72 -4.52 -5.78
CA VAL A 31 -4.63 -3.55 -5.54
C VAL A 31 -3.81 -3.44 -6.83
N VAL A 32 -3.50 -2.21 -7.21
CA VAL A 32 -2.72 -1.91 -8.41
C VAL A 32 -1.39 -1.30 -7.98
N LEU A 33 -0.29 -1.94 -8.40
CA LEU A 33 1.05 -1.42 -8.19
C LEU A 33 1.65 -1.15 -9.56
N THR A 34 1.96 0.11 -9.83
CA THR A 34 2.52 0.51 -11.12
C THR A 34 3.88 1.15 -10.91
N THR A 35 4.87 0.72 -11.70
CA THR A 35 6.25 1.17 -11.56
C THR A 35 6.74 1.99 -12.74
N MET A 36 5.86 2.31 -13.69
CA MET A 36 6.24 3.03 -14.89
C MET A 36 5.57 4.39 -14.94
N ASN A 37 6.39 5.44 -15.04
CA ASN A 37 5.93 6.79 -15.32
C ASN A 37 6.15 7.12 -16.79
N HIS A 38 5.35 8.04 -17.30
CA HIS A 38 5.50 8.60 -18.63
C HIS A 38 5.90 10.07 -18.53
N ASP A 39 6.54 10.57 -19.59
CA ASP A 39 6.85 12.00 -19.65
C ASP A 39 5.57 12.82 -19.72
N PHE A 40 5.58 14.00 -19.11
CA PHE A 40 4.46 14.94 -19.17
C PHE A 40 4.29 15.54 -20.55
N ASP A 41 5.39 15.67 -21.31
CA ASP A 41 5.35 16.22 -22.67
C ASP A 41 4.65 15.21 -23.59
N PRO A 42 3.54 15.60 -24.25
CA PRO A 42 2.82 14.68 -25.14
C PRO A 42 3.70 14.09 -26.24
N GLU A 43 4.69 14.82 -26.72
CA GLU A 43 5.58 14.34 -27.77
C GLU A 43 6.56 13.28 -27.29
N HIS A 44 6.80 13.21 -25.98
CA HIS A 44 7.72 12.25 -25.36
C HIS A 44 7.01 11.27 -24.44
N ARG A 45 5.67 11.20 -24.53
CA ARG A 45 4.87 10.40 -23.58
C ARG A 45 5.12 8.91 -23.74
N SER A 46 5.64 8.46 -24.85
CA SER A 46 6.05 7.07 -25.04
C SER A 46 7.33 6.72 -24.28
N THR A 47 8.10 7.72 -23.86
CA THR A 47 9.27 7.48 -23.02
C THR A 47 8.81 7.16 -21.61
N THR A 48 9.27 6.03 -21.06
CA THR A 48 8.87 5.58 -19.74
C THR A 48 10.04 5.69 -18.77
N TYR A 49 9.71 5.99 -17.52
CA TYR A 49 10.69 6.13 -16.44
C TYR A 49 10.32 5.16 -15.33
N PRO A 50 11.04 4.03 -15.22
CA PRO A 50 10.75 3.07 -14.16
C PRO A 50 11.17 3.60 -12.80
N ALA A 51 10.37 3.31 -11.79
CA ALA A 51 10.71 3.61 -10.40
C ALA A 51 10.14 2.52 -9.51
N PRO A 52 10.95 1.91 -8.63
CA PRO A 52 10.53 0.74 -7.88
C PRO A 52 9.51 1.09 -6.79
N ILE A 53 8.66 0.12 -6.49
CA ILE A 53 7.79 0.15 -5.32
C ILE A 53 8.35 -0.84 -4.32
N VAL A 54 8.49 -0.40 -3.06
CA VAL A 54 9.01 -1.24 -2.00
C VAL A 54 8.08 -1.16 -0.81
N THR A 55 7.65 -2.30 -0.30
CA THR A 55 7.01 -2.36 1.02
C THR A 55 7.94 -3.01 2.02
N GLY A 56 7.92 -2.52 3.25
CA GLY A 56 8.59 -3.16 4.37
C GLY A 56 7.83 -4.42 4.83
N LYS A 57 8.09 -4.82 6.05
CA LYS A 57 7.48 -6.01 6.65
C LYS A 57 6.12 -5.68 7.22
N ASN A 58 5.20 -6.65 7.13
CA ASN A 58 3.89 -6.59 7.77
C ASN A 58 3.08 -5.34 7.38
N VAL A 59 3.21 -4.91 6.14
CA VAL A 59 2.41 -3.81 5.61
C VAL A 59 1.03 -4.34 5.23
N TRP A 60 -0.01 -3.60 5.58
CA TRP A 60 -1.37 -3.96 5.22
C TRP A 60 -1.92 -2.94 4.21
N ILE A 61 -2.16 -3.42 3.01
CA ILE A 61 -2.74 -2.61 1.93
C ILE A 61 -4.20 -3.02 1.77
N GLY A 62 -5.11 -2.10 2.01
CA GLY A 62 -6.54 -2.34 1.86
C GLY A 62 -6.93 -2.60 0.40
N SER A 63 -8.19 -2.99 0.19
CA SER A 63 -8.68 -3.30 -1.15
C SER A 63 -8.79 -2.07 -2.03
N SER A 64 -8.64 -2.24 -3.33
CA SER A 64 -8.79 -1.19 -4.35
C SER A 64 -7.85 0.00 -4.16
N VAL A 65 -6.65 -0.26 -3.64
CA VAL A 65 -5.60 0.74 -3.48
C VAL A 65 -4.75 0.77 -4.75
N THR A 66 -4.34 1.97 -5.14
CA THR A 66 -3.36 2.17 -6.21
C THR A 66 -2.10 2.77 -5.62
N ILE A 67 -0.95 2.17 -5.93
CA ILE A 67 0.36 2.67 -5.51
C ILE A 67 1.12 3.12 -6.75
N VAL A 68 1.54 4.38 -6.76
CA VAL A 68 2.22 4.96 -7.92
C VAL A 68 3.72 4.66 -7.90
N PRO A 69 4.41 4.82 -9.04
CA PRO A 69 5.84 4.50 -9.13
C PRO A 69 6.69 5.23 -8.09
N GLY A 70 7.66 4.53 -7.56
CA GLY A 70 8.68 5.11 -6.69
C GLY A 70 8.30 5.18 -5.21
N VAL A 71 7.11 4.69 -4.83
CA VAL A 71 6.66 4.77 -3.43
C VAL A 71 7.30 3.68 -2.58
N THR A 72 7.78 4.07 -1.40
CA THR A 72 8.23 3.15 -0.36
C THR A 72 7.26 3.22 0.81
N ILE A 73 6.79 2.07 1.26
CA ILE A 73 5.87 1.96 2.39
C ILE A 73 6.61 1.26 3.53
N GLY A 74 6.71 1.95 4.67
CA GLY A 74 7.48 1.46 5.81
C GLY A 74 6.84 0.30 6.55
N ASP A 75 7.63 -0.36 7.38
CA ASP A 75 7.22 -1.53 8.14
C ASP A 75 5.93 -1.26 8.91
N GLY A 76 5.03 -2.20 8.88
CA GLY A 76 3.81 -2.16 9.69
C GLY A 76 2.80 -1.10 9.27
N ALA A 77 3.04 -0.34 8.21
CA ALA A 77 2.11 0.70 7.77
C ALA A 77 0.80 0.10 7.27
N ILE A 78 -0.26 0.89 7.33
CA ILE A 78 -1.59 0.49 6.89
C ILE A 78 -2.09 1.51 5.87
N VAL A 79 -2.56 1.02 4.74
CA VAL A 79 -3.18 1.85 3.70
C VAL A 79 -4.66 1.51 3.64
N GLY A 80 -5.50 2.51 3.89
CA GLY A 80 -6.95 2.33 3.87
C GLY A 80 -7.48 2.00 2.47
N ALA A 81 -8.58 1.25 2.42
CA ALA A 81 -9.18 0.83 1.16
C ALA A 81 -9.53 2.02 0.27
N GLY A 82 -9.39 1.85 -1.03
CA GLY A 82 -9.74 2.88 -2.02
C GLY A 82 -8.75 4.02 -2.14
N SER A 83 -7.61 3.95 -1.46
CA SER A 83 -6.62 5.04 -1.45
C SER A 83 -5.75 5.03 -2.70
N VAL A 84 -5.20 6.19 -3.02
CA VAL A 84 -4.13 6.33 -4.03
C VAL A 84 -2.89 6.87 -3.32
N VAL A 85 -1.86 6.02 -3.22
CA VAL A 85 -0.63 6.35 -2.50
C VAL A 85 0.35 7.00 -3.46
N THR A 86 0.62 8.28 -3.24
CA THR A 86 1.47 9.08 -4.13
C THR A 86 2.80 9.50 -3.49
N LYS A 87 2.98 9.23 -2.21
CA LYS A 87 4.19 9.58 -1.44
C LYS A 87 4.55 8.43 -0.53
N ASP A 88 5.81 8.40 -0.12
CA ASP A 88 6.30 7.42 0.84
C ASP A 88 5.48 7.45 2.13
N VAL A 89 5.27 6.28 2.70
CA VAL A 89 4.53 6.12 3.96
C VAL A 89 5.51 5.70 5.04
N PRO A 90 5.61 6.48 6.13
CA PRO A 90 6.49 6.10 7.24
C PRO A 90 6.04 4.81 7.91
N PRO A 91 6.95 4.11 8.62
CA PRO A 91 6.57 2.92 9.38
C PRO A 91 5.47 3.22 10.40
N TYR A 92 4.64 2.20 10.66
CA TYR A 92 3.60 2.24 11.69
C TYR A 92 2.68 3.46 11.58
N THR A 93 2.32 3.77 10.34
CA THR A 93 1.50 4.93 10.00
C THR A 93 0.29 4.44 9.21
N ILE A 94 -0.87 4.99 9.52
CA ILE A 94 -2.10 4.74 8.77
C ILE A 94 -2.32 5.91 7.83
N VAL A 95 -2.46 5.60 6.54
CA VAL A 95 -2.79 6.60 5.52
C VAL A 95 -4.06 6.19 4.81
N ALA A 96 -4.81 7.15 4.31
CA ALA A 96 -6.01 6.90 3.52
C ALA A 96 -6.37 8.11 2.67
N GLY A 97 -7.16 7.87 1.64
CA GLY A 97 -7.72 8.91 0.78
C GLY A 97 -7.10 8.97 -0.61
N VAL A 98 -7.57 9.93 -1.40
CA VAL A 98 -7.12 10.18 -2.78
C VAL A 98 -6.80 11.67 -2.91
N PRO A 99 -5.53 12.07 -2.89
CA PRO A 99 -4.36 11.27 -2.57
C PRO A 99 -4.33 10.88 -1.08
N ALA A 100 -3.63 9.79 -0.77
CA ALA A 100 -3.55 9.31 0.60
C ALA A 100 -2.85 10.33 1.50
N ARG A 101 -3.40 10.50 2.70
CA ARG A 101 -2.87 11.39 3.73
C ARG A 101 -2.73 10.64 5.03
N VAL A 102 -1.82 11.07 5.88
CA VAL A 102 -1.63 10.47 7.19
C VAL A 102 -2.89 10.67 8.04
N ILE A 103 -3.45 9.58 8.51
CA ILE A 103 -4.55 9.58 9.47
C ILE A 103 -3.97 9.66 10.88
N ARG A 104 -3.04 8.74 11.18
CA ARG A 104 -2.34 8.74 12.47
C ARG A 104 -1.17 7.78 12.42
N LYS A 105 -0.27 7.92 13.38
CA LYS A 105 0.73 6.92 13.70
C LYS A 105 0.21 6.05 14.84
N PHE A 106 0.70 4.83 14.91
CA PHE A 106 0.30 3.92 15.97
C PHE A 106 1.50 3.14 16.50
N ASP A 107 1.35 2.63 17.72
CA ASP A 107 2.32 1.75 18.35
C ASP A 107 1.78 0.32 18.25
N PRO A 108 2.45 -0.59 17.53
CA PRO A 108 1.95 -1.95 17.36
C PRO A 108 1.85 -2.74 18.66
N LYS A 109 2.52 -2.28 19.73
CA LYS A 109 2.46 -2.97 21.01
C LYS A 109 1.29 -2.54 21.86
N THR A 110 0.79 -1.31 21.69
CA THR A 110 -0.24 -0.76 22.56
C THR A 110 -1.52 -0.40 21.81
N ASP A 111 -1.46 -0.15 20.51
CA ASP A 111 -2.62 0.23 19.72
C ASP A 111 -3.20 -0.99 19.02
N HIS A 112 -4.38 -1.39 19.45
CA HIS A 112 -5.08 -2.53 18.87
C HIS A 112 -6.53 -2.19 18.62
N LEU A 113 -7.17 -2.94 17.73
CA LEU A 113 -8.60 -2.88 17.61
C LEU A 113 -9.22 -3.37 18.92
N PRO A 114 -10.30 -2.73 19.39
CA PRO A 114 -10.96 -3.18 20.62
C PRO A 114 -11.37 -4.65 20.49
N SER A 115 -11.11 -5.45 21.53
CA SER A 115 -11.47 -6.86 21.51
C SER A 115 -12.99 -7.04 21.42
N THR A 116 -13.74 -6.14 22.00
CA THR A 116 -15.20 -6.12 21.90
C THR A 116 -15.69 -5.80 20.50
N HIS A 117 -14.85 -5.28 19.70
CA HIS A 117 -15.15 -5.02 18.30
C HIS A 117 -15.63 -6.26 17.56
N LYS A 118 -15.22 -7.36 17.99
CA LYS A 118 -15.67 -8.59 17.38
C LYS A 118 -17.10 -8.93 17.67
N LYS A 119 -17.71 -8.23 18.53
CA LYS A 119 -19.08 -8.46 18.86
C LYS A 119 -20.06 -7.67 18.13
N THR A 120 -19.55 -7.30 18.65
CA THR A 120 -20.23 -6.93 18.40
C THR A 120 -20.69 -6.57 17.97
N HIS A 121 -21.02 -6.49 17.95
CA HIS A 121 -21.36 -6.26 17.51
C HIS A 121 -21.95 -5.87 17.84
N GLU A 122 -21.90 -5.80 18.55
CA GLU A 122 -22.32 -5.54 18.87
C GLU A 122 -22.55 -4.71 19.05
N ASP A 123 -22.53 -4.43 19.50
CA ASP A 123 -22.61 -3.82 19.55
C ASP A 123 -22.80 -3.19 19.19
N LYS A 124 -22.87 -3.06 19.38
CA LYS A 124 -22.97 -2.74 18.89
C LYS A 124 -23.10 -2.68 18.59
#